data_547e80c6c6bca50516b6cfba12712f25
#
_entry.id   547e80c6c6bca50516b6cfba12712f25
#
_cell.length_a   1.000
_cell.length_b   1.000
_cell.length_c   1.000
_cell.angle_alpha   90.00
_cell.angle_beta   90.00
_cell.angle_gamma   90.00
#
_symmetry.space_group_name_H-M   'P 1'
#
loop_
_entity.id
_entity.type
_entity.pdbx_description
1 polymer ?
#
loop_
_entity_poly.entity_id
_entity_poly.type
_entity_poly.pdbx_seq_one_letter_code
_entity_poly.pdbx_strand_id
1 'polypeptide(L)'
;MGYYTHLITDAAFQKMTRDEERVKAVWKRIDGNENLREQSAGMEETWDNAKKLIPKRVWVGHIYSLEAAYLNAHPDSGYLTEILPLMEFPDYIDYLPKGAIVRKIGVMGYLPEINEELGEWIALSREEYEAYIQETIQLILRQFAKVI
;
A
#
# COMPACT_ATOMS: atom_id res chain seq x y z
N MET A 1 -4.25 19.09 4.04
CA MET A 1 -3.08 18.38 3.50
C MET A 1 -3.26 16.87 3.43
N GLY A 2 -3.70 16.17 4.48
CA GLY A 2 -3.80 14.69 4.49
C GLY A 2 -4.59 14.08 3.34
N TYR A 3 -5.75 14.64 2.98
CA TYR A 3 -6.55 14.14 1.85
C TYR A 3 -5.80 14.23 0.51
N TYR A 4 -5.08 15.34 0.28
CA TYR A 4 -4.29 15.50 -0.96
C TYR A 4 -3.11 14.52 -1.00
N THR A 5 -2.44 14.30 0.13
CA THR A 5 -1.39 13.26 0.26
C THR A 5 -1.93 11.88 -0.10
N HIS A 6 -3.10 11.51 0.43
CA HIS A 6 -3.76 10.23 0.11
C HIS A 6 -4.01 10.07 -1.40
N LEU A 7 -4.55 11.10 -2.07
CA LEU A 7 -4.77 11.05 -3.52
C LEU A 7 -3.48 10.89 -4.32
N ILE A 8 -2.40 11.55 -3.91
CA ILE A 8 -1.08 11.40 -4.55
C ILE A 8 -0.57 9.96 -4.37
N THR A 9 -0.69 9.42 -3.16
CA THR A 9 -0.25 8.05 -2.84
C THR A 9 -1.00 7.02 -3.65
N ASP A 10 -2.33 7.13 -3.72
CA ASP A 10 -3.16 6.23 -4.52
C ASP A 10 -2.83 6.32 -6.01
N ALA A 11 -2.67 7.52 -6.56
CA ALA A 11 -2.32 7.71 -7.96
C ALA A 11 -0.92 7.13 -8.27
N ALA A 12 0.05 7.33 -7.37
CA ALA A 12 1.39 6.77 -7.50
C ALA A 12 1.35 5.23 -7.46
N PHE A 13 0.56 4.64 -6.56
CA PHE A 13 0.39 3.19 -6.48
C PHE A 13 -0.26 2.61 -7.74
N GLN A 14 -1.31 3.25 -8.25
CA GLN A 14 -1.97 2.84 -9.48
C GLN A 14 -1.03 2.92 -10.70
N LYS A 15 -0.20 3.96 -10.77
CA LYS A 15 0.81 4.10 -11.82
C LYS A 15 1.87 3.01 -11.71
N MET A 16 2.44 2.80 -10.53
CA MET A 16 3.46 1.79 -10.27
C MET A 16 2.97 0.38 -10.61
N THR A 17 1.79 -0.01 -10.15
CA THR A 17 1.27 -1.37 -10.37
C THR A 17 0.89 -1.66 -11.84
N ARG A 18 0.71 -0.62 -12.67
CA ARG A 18 0.39 -0.74 -14.11
C ARG A 18 1.56 -0.37 -15.02
N ASP A 19 2.72 -0.07 -14.45
CA ASP A 19 3.95 0.10 -15.22
C ASP A 19 4.28 -1.20 -15.96
N GLU A 20 4.65 -1.08 -17.25
CA GLU A 20 4.84 -2.24 -18.13
C GLU A 20 5.97 -3.16 -17.64
N GLU A 21 7.10 -2.60 -17.24
CA GLU A 21 8.25 -3.38 -16.75
C GLU A 21 7.93 -4.05 -15.41
N ARG A 22 7.16 -3.36 -14.58
CA ARG A 22 6.66 -3.87 -13.31
C ARG A 22 5.70 -5.05 -13.52
N VAL A 23 4.78 -4.94 -14.47
CA VAL A 23 3.84 -6.02 -14.82
C VAL A 23 4.60 -7.23 -15.35
N LYS A 24 5.56 -7.04 -16.26
CA LYS A 24 6.45 -8.12 -16.75
C LYS A 24 7.19 -8.82 -15.59
N ALA A 25 7.70 -8.05 -14.61
CA ALA A 25 8.41 -8.61 -13.47
C ALA A 25 7.48 -9.49 -12.59
N VAL A 26 6.24 -9.07 -12.36
CA VAL A 26 5.23 -9.88 -11.64
C VAL A 26 4.96 -11.19 -12.37
N TRP A 27 4.69 -11.11 -13.69
CA TRP A 27 4.38 -12.30 -14.49
C TRP A 27 5.55 -13.26 -14.58
N LYS A 28 6.78 -12.75 -14.64
CA LYS A 28 7.98 -13.59 -14.54
C LYS A 28 8.06 -14.36 -13.21
N ARG A 29 7.64 -13.74 -12.09
CA ARG A 29 7.57 -14.42 -10.79
C ARG A 29 6.43 -15.45 -10.73
N ILE A 30 5.28 -15.14 -11.35
CA ILE A 30 4.16 -16.09 -11.52
C ILE A 30 4.62 -17.32 -12.31
N ASP A 31 5.31 -17.13 -13.43
CA ASP A 31 5.85 -18.22 -14.26
C ASP A 31 6.89 -19.08 -13.52
N GLY A 32 7.64 -18.46 -12.63
CA GLY A 32 8.60 -19.16 -11.77
C GLY A 32 7.97 -20.03 -10.68
N ASN A 33 6.70 -19.81 -10.36
CA ASN A 33 5.95 -20.58 -9.36
C ASN A 33 5.04 -21.59 -10.07
N GLU A 34 5.31 -22.89 -9.89
CA GLU A 34 4.65 -23.98 -10.63
C GLU A 34 3.11 -23.92 -10.50
N ASN A 35 2.59 -23.73 -9.30
CA ASN A 35 1.15 -23.66 -9.04
C ASN A 35 0.48 -22.46 -9.72
N LEU A 36 1.13 -21.30 -9.71
CA LEU A 36 0.60 -20.08 -10.31
C LEU A 36 0.71 -20.12 -11.82
N ARG A 37 1.77 -20.69 -12.37
CA ARG A 37 1.96 -20.89 -13.81
C ARG A 37 0.84 -21.73 -14.42
N GLU A 38 0.43 -22.81 -13.76
CA GLU A 38 -0.70 -23.62 -14.24
C GLU A 38 -2.01 -22.83 -14.23
N GLN A 39 -2.25 -22.05 -13.16
CA GLN A 39 -3.46 -21.23 -13.03
C GLN A 39 -3.50 -20.03 -13.98
N SER A 40 -2.34 -19.53 -14.40
CA SER A 40 -2.22 -18.37 -15.29
C SER A 40 -2.37 -18.71 -16.77
N ALA A 41 -2.43 -19.97 -17.14
CA ALA A 41 -2.45 -20.43 -18.53
C ALA A 41 -3.58 -19.74 -19.33
N GLY A 42 -3.20 -19.01 -20.38
CA GLY A 42 -4.13 -18.28 -21.26
C GLY A 42 -4.65 -16.96 -20.71
N MET A 43 -4.16 -16.50 -19.57
CA MET A 43 -4.49 -15.17 -19.05
C MET A 43 -3.62 -14.10 -19.71
N GLU A 44 -4.22 -12.93 -19.91
CA GLU A 44 -3.48 -11.74 -20.33
C GLU A 44 -2.57 -11.24 -19.18
N GLU A 45 -1.32 -10.88 -19.50
CA GLU A 45 -0.33 -10.41 -18.54
C GLU A 45 -0.62 -8.97 -18.08
N THR A 46 -1.58 -8.84 -17.19
CA THR A 46 -1.97 -7.56 -16.58
C THR A 46 -1.87 -7.62 -15.06
N TRP A 47 -1.73 -6.46 -14.41
CA TRP A 47 -1.81 -6.35 -12.95
C TRP A 47 -3.15 -6.88 -12.42
N ASP A 48 -4.25 -6.59 -13.11
CA ASP A 48 -5.59 -6.99 -12.67
C ASP A 48 -5.79 -8.51 -12.72
N ASN A 49 -5.16 -9.20 -13.64
CA ASN A 49 -5.14 -10.67 -13.69
C ASN A 49 -4.17 -11.27 -12.66
N ALA A 50 -3.00 -10.69 -12.48
CA ALA A 50 -2.06 -11.12 -11.44
C ALA A 50 -2.70 -11.09 -10.03
N LYS A 51 -3.49 -10.06 -9.71
CA LYS A 51 -4.26 -9.96 -8.45
C LYS A 51 -5.32 -11.06 -8.26
N LYS A 52 -5.79 -11.70 -9.31
CA LYS A 52 -6.74 -12.82 -9.20
C LYS A 52 -6.03 -14.10 -8.79
N LEU A 53 -4.78 -14.26 -9.22
CA LEU A 53 -3.96 -15.43 -8.91
C LEU A 53 -3.37 -15.37 -7.50
N ILE A 54 -3.02 -14.18 -7.02
CA ILE A 54 -2.35 -14.00 -5.74
C ILE A 54 -3.34 -13.48 -4.70
N PRO A 55 -3.68 -14.26 -3.67
CA PRO A 55 -4.64 -13.84 -2.65
C PRO A 55 -4.28 -12.48 -2.03
N LYS A 56 -5.27 -11.59 -1.92
CA LYS A 56 -5.07 -10.25 -1.35
C LYS A 56 -4.39 -10.30 0.01
N ARG A 57 -4.76 -11.27 0.87
CA ARG A 57 -4.16 -11.47 2.19
C ARG A 57 -2.63 -11.68 2.15
N VAL A 58 -2.11 -12.23 1.06
CA VAL A 58 -0.66 -12.50 0.91
C VAL A 58 0.07 -11.20 0.58
N TRP A 59 -0.26 -10.56 -0.55
CA TRP A 59 0.49 -9.37 -0.98
C TRP A 59 0.25 -8.14 -0.09
N VAL A 60 -0.96 -7.98 0.46
CA VAL A 60 -1.23 -6.94 1.45
C VAL A 60 -0.58 -7.28 2.79
N GLY A 61 -0.54 -8.56 3.17
CA GLY A 61 0.16 -9.00 4.36
C GLY A 61 1.65 -8.72 4.33
N HIS A 62 2.31 -8.87 3.17
CA HIS A 62 3.70 -8.46 2.99
C HIS A 62 3.90 -6.95 3.26
N ILE A 63 3.00 -6.09 2.74
CA ILE A 63 3.02 -4.66 3.01
C ILE A 63 2.87 -4.38 4.50
N TYR A 64 1.89 -4.99 5.15
CA TYR A 64 1.66 -4.82 6.59
C TYR A 64 2.84 -5.29 7.44
N SER A 65 3.52 -6.37 7.04
CA SER A 65 4.74 -6.82 7.73
C SER A 65 5.88 -5.81 7.63
N LEU A 66 6.04 -5.12 6.48
CA LEU A 66 7.01 -4.03 6.34
C LEU A 66 6.62 -2.81 7.18
N GLU A 67 5.34 -2.44 7.19
CA GLU A 67 4.83 -1.35 8.02
C GLU A 67 5.04 -1.65 9.51
N ALA A 68 4.76 -2.88 9.95
CA ALA A 68 5.00 -3.31 11.33
C ALA A 68 6.48 -3.23 11.70
N ALA A 69 7.36 -3.71 10.82
CA ALA A 69 8.81 -3.63 11.04
C ALA A 69 9.30 -2.18 11.12
N TYR A 70 8.76 -1.29 10.26
CA TYR A 70 9.05 0.13 10.32
C TYR A 70 8.60 0.76 11.64
N LEU A 71 7.36 0.52 12.08
CA LEU A 71 6.82 1.06 13.33
C LEU A 71 7.58 0.56 14.57
N ASN A 72 8.00 -0.71 14.56
CA ASN A 72 8.83 -1.26 15.64
C ASN A 72 10.22 -0.57 15.71
N ALA A 73 10.78 -0.19 14.57
CA ALA A 73 12.05 0.53 14.51
C ALA A 73 11.92 2.05 14.80
N HIS A 74 10.71 2.62 14.69
CA HIS A 74 10.44 4.04 14.83
C HIS A 74 9.28 4.29 15.82
N PRO A 75 9.49 4.04 17.13
CA PRO A 75 8.45 4.20 18.14
C PRO A 75 7.99 5.66 18.33
N ASP A 76 8.76 6.61 17.82
CA ASP A 76 8.46 8.04 17.78
C ASP A 76 7.73 8.49 16.51
N SER A 77 7.34 7.57 15.64
CA SER A 77 6.65 7.91 14.40
C SER A 77 5.34 8.64 14.68
N GLY A 78 5.00 9.62 13.84
CA GLY A 78 3.73 10.37 13.95
C GLY A 78 2.49 9.47 13.83
N TYR A 79 2.61 8.29 13.23
CA TYR A 79 1.51 7.33 13.24
C TYR A 79 1.22 6.83 14.66
N LEU A 80 2.25 6.45 15.41
CA LEU A 80 2.10 5.92 16.77
C LEU A 80 1.75 7.04 17.77
N THR A 81 2.34 8.22 17.61
CA THR A 81 2.20 9.32 18.58
C THR A 81 0.97 10.21 18.34
N GLU A 82 0.54 10.35 17.08
CA GLU A 82 -0.50 11.30 16.70
C GLU A 82 -1.75 10.63 16.12
N ILE A 83 -1.58 9.62 15.26
CA ILE A 83 -2.72 9.02 14.55
C ILE A 83 -3.38 7.90 15.36
N LEU A 84 -2.60 6.97 15.87
CA LEU A 84 -3.12 5.81 16.61
C LEU A 84 -3.92 6.21 17.87
N PRO A 85 -3.52 7.22 18.67
CA PRO A 85 -4.29 7.65 19.83
C PRO A 85 -5.51 8.52 19.52
N LEU A 86 -5.78 8.87 18.25
CA LEU A 86 -6.94 9.69 17.90
C LEU A 86 -8.24 8.98 18.29
N MET A 87 -9.05 9.64 19.12
CA MET A 87 -10.39 9.18 19.50
C MET A 87 -11.48 9.95 18.73
N GLU A 88 -11.20 11.20 18.38
CA GLU A 88 -12.12 12.08 17.66
C GLU A 88 -11.35 13.17 16.92
N PHE A 89 -11.96 13.72 15.88
CA PHE A 89 -11.50 14.93 15.20
C PHE A 89 -12.67 15.58 14.45
N PRO A 90 -12.59 16.92 14.14
CA PRO A 90 -13.65 17.61 13.44
C PRO A 90 -13.82 17.11 12.01
N ASP A 91 -15.05 17.19 11.50
CA ASP A 91 -15.30 16.99 10.07
C ASP A 91 -14.76 18.22 9.29
N TYR A 92 -13.66 18.02 8.57
CA TYR A 92 -13.04 19.05 7.73
C TYR A 92 -13.61 19.07 6.31
N ILE A 93 -14.52 18.14 5.99
CA ILE A 93 -15.06 17.95 4.64
C ILE A 93 -16.59 18.08 4.73
N ASP A 94 -17.10 19.20 4.27
CA ASP A 94 -18.51 19.62 4.41
C ASP A 94 -19.50 18.86 3.52
N TYR A 95 -19.03 18.25 2.42
CA TYR A 95 -19.86 17.44 1.54
C TYR A 95 -20.08 15.98 2.04
N LEU A 96 -19.42 15.57 3.12
CA LEU A 96 -19.65 14.28 3.75
C LEU A 96 -20.70 14.37 4.86
N PRO A 97 -21.48 13.30 5.09
CA PRO A 97 -22.38 13.27 6.23
C PRO A 97 -21.64 13.48 7.55
N LYS A 98 -22.21 14.27 8.46
CA LYS A 98 -21.61 14.55 9.77
C LYS A 98 -21.21 13.26 10.48
N GLY A 99 -19.97 13.22 10.99
CA GLY A 99 -19.38 12.07 11.68
C GLY A 99 -18.95 10.92 10.75
N ALA A 100 -18.98 11.10 9.42
CA ALA A 100 -18.54 10.07 8.46
C ALA A 100 -17.05 9.77 8.62
N ILE A 101 -16.23 10.79 8.88
CA ILE A 101 -14.76 10.63 9.01
C ILE A 101 -14.41 9.98 10.35
N VAL A 102 -14.99 10.44 11.44
CA VAL A 102 -14.77 9.90 12.80
C VAL A 102 -15.04 8.38 12.86
N ARG A 103 -16.05 7.90 12.13
CA ARG A 103 -16.33 6.46 12.03
C ARG A 103 -15.19 5.63 11.39
N LYS A 104 -14.25 6.27 10.72
CA LYS A 104 -13.08 5.62 10.11
C LYS A 104 -11.89 5.49 11.04
N ILE A 105 -11.92 6.10 12.23
CA ILE A 105 -10.81 6.00 13.20
C ILE A 105 -10.51 4.52 13.50
N GLY A 106 -11.52 3.70 13.77
CA GLY A 106 -11.33 2.27 14.02
C GLY A 106 -10.77 1.46 12.83
N VAL A 107 -10.81 2.01 11.62
CA VAL A 107 -10.21 1.40 10.42
C VAL A 107 -8.77 1.88 10.23
N MET A 108 -8.48 3.13 10.61
CA MET A 108 -7.17 3.76 10.43
C MET A 108 -6.21 3.48 11.59
N GLY A 109 -6.76 3.35 12.81
CA GLY A 109 -6.01 3.18 14.04
C GLY A 109 -5.77 1.71 14.40
N TYR A 110 -5.12 0.95 13.51
CA TYR A 110 -4.69 -0.41 13.83
C TYR A 110 -3.17 -0.53 13.78
N LEU A 111 -2.63 -1.46 14.56
CA LEU A 111 -1.21 -1.82 14.48
C LEU A 111 -1.06 -3.02 13.55
N PRO A 112 -0.32 -2.89 12.46
CA PRO A 112 0.01 -4.04 11.62
C PRO A 112 0.93 -5.01 12.39
N GLU A 113 0.81 -6.30 12.08
CA GLU A 113 1.64 -7.35 12.68
C GLU A 113 2.56 -7.95 11.63
N ILE A 114 3.76 -8.37 12.07
CA ILE A 114 4.67 -9.13 11.21
C ILE A 114 4.10 -10.53 11.05
N ASN A 115 3.94 -10.96 9.80
CA ASN A 115 3.53 -12.31 9.48
C ASN A 115 4.61 -12.99 8.63
N GLU A 116 5.28 -13.97 9.22
CA GLU A 116 6.36 -14.74 8.59
C GLU A 116 5.84 -15.88 7.68
N GLU A 117 4.55 -16.20 7.73
CA GLU A 117 3.95 -17.32 6.99
C GLU A 117 3.42 -16.94 5.59
N LEU A 118 3.73 -15.75 5.10
CA LEU A 118 3.14 -15.22 3.85
C LEU A 118 3.76 -15.81 2.57
N GLY A 119 4.86 -16.55 2.68
CA GLY A 119 5.55 -17.16 1.54
C GLY A 119 6.28 -16.12 0.66
N GLU A 120 6.37 -16.41 -0.64
CA GLU A 120 7.16 -15.63 -1.58
C GLU A 120 6.52 -14.28 -1.95
N TRP A 121 7.36 -13.28 -2.20
CA TRP A 121 6.98 -11.95 -2.68
C TRP A 121 6.71 -11.95 -4.20
N ILE A 122 5.58 -12.48 -4.64
CA ILE A 122 5.24 -12.61 -6.05
C ILE A 122 4.61 -11.34 -6.62
N ALA A 123 3.54 -10.83 -6.00
CA ALA A 123 2.80 -9.67 -6.51
C ALA A 123 3.61 -8.38 -6.46
N LEU A 124 4.47 -8.23 -5.46
CA LEU A 124 5.26 -7.03 -5.21
C LEU A 124 6.53 -7.47 -4.50
N SER A 125 7.72 -7.17 -5.02
CA SER A 125 8.93 -7.43 -4.26
C SER A 125 9.12 -6.39 -3.16
N ARG A 126 9.92 -6.72 -2.16
CA ARG A 126 10.25 -5.79 -1.09
C ARG A 126 10.90 -4.51 -1.63
N GLU A 127 11.86 -4.67 -2.53
CA GLU A 127 12.59 -3.58 -3.14
C GLU A 127 11.69 -2.68 -3.98
N GLU A 128 10.74 -3.28 -4.73
CA GLU A 128 9.74 -2.52 -5.49
C GLU A 128 8.84 -1.68 -4.58
N TYR A 129 8.44 -2.22 -3.44
CA TYR A 129 7.62 -1.47 -2.48
C TYR A 129 8.41 -0.37 -1.78
N GLU A 130 9.63 -0.65 -1.34
CA GLU A 130 10.51 0.34 -0.73
C GLU A 130 10.83 1.49 -1.71
N ALA A 131 11.10 1.19 -2.98
CA ALA A 131 11.31 2.20 -4.02
C ALA A 131 10.05 3.05 -4.22
N TYR A 132 8.88 2.43 -4.33
CA TYR A 132 7.59 3.12 -4.42
C TYR A 132 7.38 4.10 -3.26
N ILE A 133 7.65 3.69 -2.02
CA ILE A 133 7.51 4.56 -0.84
C ILE A 133 8.45 5.77 -0.96
N GLN A 134 9.72 5.55 -1.28
CA GLN A 134 10.70 6.64 -1.40
C GLN A 134 10.33 7.63 -2.52
N GLU A 135 9.96 7.14 -3.68
CA GLU A 135 9.54 7.98 -4.82
C GLU A 135 8.27 8.77 -4.49
N THR A 136 7.30 8.14 -3.80
CA THR A 136 6.05 8.78 -3.41
C THR A 136 6.29 9.89 -2.37
N ILE A 137 7.14 9.66 -1.38
CA ILE A 137 7.54 10.69 -0.41
C ILE A 137 8.15 11.89 -1.15
N GLN A 138 9.09 11.65 -2.07
CA GLN A 138 9.70 12.73 -2.85
C GLN A 138 8.69 13.47 -3.74
N LEU A 139 7.71 12.76 -4.29
CA LEU A 139 6.64 13.37 -5.06
C LEU A 139 5.77 14.28 -4.19
N ILE A 140 5.37 13.81 -3.01
CA ILE A 140 4.58 14.57 -2.05
C ILE A 140 5.32 15.84 -1.63
N LEU A 141 6.58 15.72 -1.23
CA LEU A 141 7.40 16.86 -0.81
C LEU A 141 7.53 17.92 -1.92
N ARG A 142 7.76 17.48 -3.18
CA ARG A 142 7.81 18.39 -4.33
C ARG A 142 6.48 19.11 -4.60
N GLN A 143 5.35 18.45 -4.37
CA GLN A 143 4.04 19.07 -4.56
C GLN A 143 3.75 20.10 -3.47
N PHE A 144 4.09 19.81 -2.22
CA PHE A 144 3.89 20.76 -1.13
C PHE A 144 4.83 21.96 -1.21
N ALA A 145 6.08 21.78 -1.65
CA ALA A 145 7.01 22.91 -1.86
C ALA A 145 6.55 23.93 -2.91
N LYS A 146 5.54 23.60 -3.75
CA LYS A 146 4.94 24.55 -4.71
C LYS A 146 3.76 25.34 -4.13
N VAL A 147 3.27 24.98 -2.97
CA VAL A 147 2.05 25.53 -2.36
C VAL A 147 2.37 26.40 -1.15
N ILE A 148 3.58 26.29 -0.63
CA ILE A 148 4.13 27.14 0.44
C ILE A 148 4.98 28.23 -0.18
#